data_a4c1484acf1056d42d55655496a1961f
#
_entry.id   a4c1484acf1056d42d55655496a1961f
#
_cell.length_a   1.000
_cell.length_b   1.000
_cell.length_c   1.000
_cell.angle_alpha   90.00
_cell.angle_beta   90.00
_cell.angle_gamma   90.00
#
_symmetry.space_group_name_H-M   'P 1'
#
loop_
_entity.id
_entity.type
_entity.pdbx_description
1 polymer ?
#
loop_
_entity_poly.entity_id
_entity_poly.type
_entity_poly.pdbx_seq_one_letter_code
_entity_poly.pdbx_strand_id
1 'polypeptide(L)'
;MGHPENFSKTFANQEIFGTALFVSIFFGGGSKAAATEKGFPLLSLVQKYRFKTITNISLKKLYLYSIENQYMKGQNKLFFAIIIALVLGVIIGGVVHTQFPENTESFSKNIKLLGTIFIRLVQMIIAPLVFTTLVVGIAKMGDTAMIGRVGGKAMLWFITASLVSLMLGLVLVNWLEPGHVTKLPIQDANSAKEILDNSKGFSLEDFVKHVVPKSVFEAFATNEVLQIVLFSIMFGIALSHLGDEYSKPVIKFLDVCAHAILKMVGYIMWFAPLGVLGAIAAVVATNGFEIFKVYAIYLRDFFFALAILWLILCVVGYLILGNRLFELLRRIKEPLLIAFSTTSSEAVFPKLVTELERFGCNNRIVSFILPLGYSFNLDGSMMYMTFASIFIAQIYGIDMTVGQQITMLLVLMLTSKGIAGVPRASLVIIVATCSMFGIPPEGIALILPIDHFCDMGRSMTNVLGNALATSAVSKWEGQLDNHGGEL
;
A
#
# COMPACT_ATOMS: atom_id res chain seq x y z
N MET A 1 -30.00 34.18 14.34
CA MET A 1 -30.32 32.81 14.82
C MET A 1 -31.28 32.16 13.84
N GLY A 2 -30.81 31.35 12.91
CA GLY A 2 -31.60 30.66 11.89
C GLY A 2 -31.11 29.24 11.82
N HIS A 3 -32.00 28.28 12.05
CA HIS A 3 -31.71 26.84 12.19
C HIS A 3 -31.12 26.23 10.91
N PRO A 4 -30.12 25.30 11.03
CA PRO A 4 -29.44 24.64 9.89
C PRO A 4 -30.28 23.57 9.18
N GLU A 5 -31.48 23.24 9.64
CA GLU A 5 -32.29 22.17 9.06
C GLU A 5 -32.98 22.51 7.73
N ASN A 6 -33.07 23.78 7.36
CA ASN A 6 -33.76 24.18 6.13
C ASN A 6 -32.89 24.13 4.86
N PHE A 7 -31.55 24.08 4.98
CA PHE A 7 -30.65 24.03 3.82
C PHE A 7 -30.51 22.61 3.22
N SER A 8 -30.63 21.56 4.03
CA SER A 8 -30.53 20.19 3.54
C SER A 8 -31.79 19.70 2.82
N LYS A 9 -32.96 20.21 3.17
CA LYS A 9 -34.25 19.81 2.55
C LYS A 9 -34.48 20.40 1.16
N THR A 10 -33.88 21.54 0.84
CA THR A 10 -34.07 22.20 -0.48
C THR A 10 -33.20 21.54 -1.55
N PHE A 11 -32.01 21.07 -1.23
CA PHE A 11 -31.17 20.34 -2.20
C PHE A 11 -31.65 18.92 -2.46
N ALA A 12 -32.14 18.21 -1.43
CA ALA A 12 -32.68 16.86 -1.59
C ALA A 12 -33.97 16.83 -2.46
N ASN A 13 -34.77 17.89 -2.43
CA ASN A 13 -35.99 17.94 -3.22
C ASN A 13 -35.78 18.27 -4.70
N GLN A 14 -34.72 18.97 -5.09
CA GLN A 14 -34.45 19.26 -6.50
C GLN A 14 -33.88 18.07 -7.26
N GLU A 15 -33.05 17.23 -6.62
CA GLU A 15 -32.54 16.00 -7.25
C GLU A 15 -33.61 14.90 -7.34
N ILE A 16 -34.50 14.80 -6.35
CA ILE A 16 -35.60 13.84 -6.35
C ILE A 16 -36.63 14.18 -7.44
N PHE A 17 -36.88 15.46 -7.71
CA PHE A 17 -37.81 15.87 -8.79
C PHE A 17 -37.23 15.60 -10.17
N GLY A 18 -35.93 15.80 -10.39
CA GLY A 18 -35.25 15.48 -11.65
C GLY A 18 -35.27 13.98 -11.97
N THR A 19 -35.07 13.14 -10.95
CA THR A 19 -35.02 11.66 -11.13
C THR A 19 -36.43 11.08 -11.28
N ALA A 20 -37.42 11.60 -10.59
CA ALA A 20 -38.81 11.18 -10.74
C ALA A 20 -39.41 11.58 -12.11
N LEU A 21 -39.01 12.71 -12.65
CA LEU A 21 -39.40 13.14 -14.00
C LEU A 21 -38.75 12.26 -15.09
N PHE A 22 -37.51 11.81 -14.90
CA PHE A 22 -36.80 10.93 -15.83
C PHE A 22 -37.41 9.54 -15.88
N VAL A 23 -37.83 9.01 -14.73
CA VAL A 23 -38.50 7.68 -14.65
C VAL A 23 -39.92 7.72 -15.22
N SER A 24 -40.62 8.84 -15.07
CA SER A 24 -41.97 9.04 -15.66
C SER A 24 -41.94 9.14 -17.19
N ILE A 25 -40.90 9.71 -17.79
CA ILE A 25 -40.75 9.89 -19.24
C ILE A 25 -40.34 8.60 -19.95
N PHE A 26 -39.57 7.74 -19.29
CA PHE A 26 -39.03 6.52 -19.92
C PHE A 26 -39.88 5.24 -19.71
N PHE A 27 -40.74 5.21 -18.68
CA PHE A 27 -41.57 4.03 -18.35
C PHE A 27 -43.07 4.28 -18.39
N GLY A 28 -43.53 5.41 -18.88
CA GLY A 28 -44.94 5.79 -19.01
C GLY A 28 -45.51 5.49 -20.38
N GLY A 29 -45.74 4.23 -20.71
CA GLY A 29 -46.40 3.81 -21.91
C GLY A 29 -47.33 2.63 -21.69
N GLY A 30 -48.61 2.91 -21.47
CA GLY A 30 -49.73 1.99 -21.82
C GLY A 30 -50.24 1.03 -20.76
N SER A 31 -51.34 1.25 -20.13
CA SER A 31 -52.67 0.76 -20.44
C SER A 31 -53.64 0.93 -19.27
N LYS A 32 -54.74 1.60 -19.53
CA LYS A 32 -55.95 1.58 -18.69
C LYS A 32 -56.64 0.24 -18.84
N ALA A 33 -56.81 -0.51 -17.78
CA ALA A 33 -57.80 -1.53 -17.66
C ALA A 33 -58.41 -1.54 -16.26
N ALA A 34 -59.70 -1.57 -16.21
CA ALA A 34 -60.59 -1.36 -15.08
C ALA A 34 -60.38 -2.33 -13.92
N ALA A 35 -60.53 -1.82 -12.73
CA ALA A 35 -60.64 -2.58 -11.50
C ALA A 35 -62.08 -2.60 -11.02
N THR A 36 -62.62 -3.78 -10.81
CA THR A 36 -63.83 -4.02 -10.04
C THR A 36 -63.51 -4.69 -8.72
N GLU A 37 -64.08 -4.12 -7.73
CA GLU A 37 -64.22 -4.39 -6.30
C GLU A 37 -64.11 -5.81 -5.75
N LYS A 38 -63.67 -5.83 -4.50
CA LYS A 38 -63.93 -6.74 -3.37
C LYS A 38 -62.98 -7.94 -3.18
N GLY A 39 -62.23 -7.83 -2.11
CA GLY A 39 -61.84 -8.97 -1.30
C GLY A 39 -60.31 -9.20 -1.17
N PHE A 40 -59.81 -8.95 0.02
CA PHE A 40 -58.54 -9.28 0.68
C PHE A 40 -57.60 -8.11 0.97
N PRO A 41 -57.67 -7.58 2.20
CA PRO A 41 -56.78 -6.52 2.63
C PRO A 41 -55.31 -6.97 2.89
N LEU A 42 -55.06 -8.26 2.97
CA LEU A 42 -53.73 -8.82 3.19
C LEU A 42 -52.87 -8.82 1.91
N LEU A 43 -53.44 -9.01 0.73
CA LEU A 43 -52.68 -8.99 -0.54
C LEU A 43 -52.19 -7.57 -0.88
N SER A 44 -52.99 -6.56 -0.59
CA SER A 44 -52.60 -5.14 -0.83
C SER A 44 -51.49 -4.67 0.08
N LEU A 45 -51.45 -5.15 1.32
CA LEU A 45 -50.37 -4.91 2.28
C LEU A 45 -49.06 -5.60 1.87
N VAL A 46 -49.10 -6.85 1.48
CA VAL A 46 -47.95 -7.62 1.00
C VAL A 46 -47.39 -7.03 -0.29
N GLN A 47 -48.24 -6.62 -1.24
CA GLN A 47 -47.78 -5.92 -2.45
C GLN A 47 -47.20 -4.52 -2.13
N LYS A 48 -47.83 -3.76 -1.23
CA LYS A 48 -47.33 -2.43 -0.83
C LYS A 48 -46.00 -2.47 -0.08
N TYR A 49 -45.79 -3.48 0.76
CA TYR A 49 -44.49 -3.68 1.45
C TYR A 49 -43.46 -4.27 0.51
N ARG A 50 -43.81 -5.21 -0.36
CA ARG A 50 -42.88 -5.77 -1.35
C ARG A 50 -42.46 -4.74 -2.39
N PHE A 51 -43.36 -3.88 -2.86
CA PHE A 51 -43.03 -2.78 -3.77
C PHE A 51 -42.15 -1.71 -3.10
N LYS A 52 -42.45 -1.36 -1.83
CA LYS A 52 -41.64 -0.40 -1.06
C LYS A 52 -40.26 -0.93 -0.73
N THR A 53 -40.10 -2.22 -0.49
CA THR A 53 -38.82 -2.88 -0.24
C THR A 53 -38.01 -3.01 -1.53
N ILE A 54 -38.64 -3.39 -2.66
CA ILE A 54 -37.98 -3.51 -3.96
C ILE A 54 -37.53 -2.13 -4.49
N THR A 55 -38.35 -1.08 -4.35
CA THR A 55 -37.96 0.29 -4.74
C THR A 55 -36.87 0.85 -3.85
N ASN A 56 -36.87 0.58 -2.54
CA ASN A 56 -35.80 1.00 -1.65
C ASN A 56 -34.48 0.28 -1.95
N ILE A 57 -34.53 -1.02 -2.28
CA ILE A 57 -33.33 -1.76 -2.67
C ILE A 57 -32.81 -1.27 -4.03
N SER A 58 -33.68 -1.01 -5.00
CA SER A 58 -33.29 -0.48 -6.32
C SER A 58 -32.73 0.95 -6.22
N LEU A 59 -33.36 1.81 -5.43
CA LEU A 59 -32.88 3.17 -5.21
C LEU A 59 -31.55 3.20 -4.43
N LYS A 60 -31.40 2.30 -3.45
CA LYS A 60 -30.14 2.15 -2.74
C LYS A 60 -29.04 1.61 -3.66
N LYS A 61 -29.32 0.66 -4.54
CA LYS A 61 -28.38 0.17 -5.57
C LYS A 61 -28.03 1.26 -6.59
N LEU A 62 -29.00 2.05 -7.07
CA LEU A 62 -28.77 3.17 -7.97
C LEU A 62 -27.96 4.30 -7.31
N TYR A 63 -28.24 4.60 -6.06
CA TYR A 63 -27.49 5.60 -5.28
C TYR A 63 -26.06 5.12 -5.03
N LEU A 64 -25.86 3.86 -4.64
CA LEU A 64 -24.54 3.26 -4.48
C LEU A 64 -23.79 3.22 -5.82
N TYR A 65 -24.43 2.87 -6.91
CA TYR A 65 -23.85 2.89 -8.25
C TYR A 65 -23.49 4.31 -8.72
N SER A 66 -24.27 5.32 -8.36
CA SER A 66 -23.95 6.73 -8.68
C SER A 66 -22.76 7.22 -7.86
N ILE A 67 -22.70 6.88 -6.57
CA ILE A 67 -21.54 7.17 -5.71
C ILE A 67 -20.30 6.46 -6.24
N GLU A 68 -20.43 5.19 -6.58
CA GLU A 68 -19.32 4.38 -7.13
C GLU A 68 -18.82 4.96 -8.45
N ASN A 69 -19.71 5.36 -9.36
CA ASN A 69 -19.33 6.03 -10.61
C ASN A 69 -18.68 7.41 -10.38
N GLN A 70 -19.17 8.17 -9.43
CA GLN A 70 -18.59 9.47 -9.09
C GLN A 70 -17.22 9.31 -8.44
N TYR A 71 -17.06 8.30 -7.58
CA TYR A 71 -15.79 7.93 -6.95
C TYR A 71 -14.80 7.42 -7.99
N MET A 72 -15.23 6.51 -8.89
CA MET A 72 -14.42 5.99 -10.01
C MET A 72 -13.98 7.09 -10.99
N LYS A 73 -14.84 8.06 -11.28
CA LYS A 73 -14.46 9.24 -12.09
C LYS A 73 -13.42 10.11 -11.38
N GLY A 74 -13.52 10.26 -10.06
CA GLY A 74 -12.55 11.00 -9.25
C GLY A 74 -11.18 10.29 -9.25
N GLN A 75 -11.16 8.98 -9.11
CA GLN A 75 -9.94 8.17 -9.08
C GLN A 75 -9.23 8.13 -10.43
N ASN A 76 -9.98 7.98 -11.52
CA ASN A 76 -9.39 8.09 -12.84
C ASN A 76 -8.74 9.46 -13.08
N LYS A 77 -9.32 10.54 -12.55
CA LYS A 77 -8.72 11.88 -12.61
C LYS A 77 -7.41 11.96 -11.84
N LEU A 78 -7.37 11.40 -10.63
CA LEU A 78 -6.15 11.38 -9.81
C LEU A 78 -5.06 10.56 -10.49
N PHE A 79 -5.39 9.39 -11.01
CA PHE A 79 -4.48 8.53 -11.76
C PHE A 79 -3.86 9.26 -12.96
N PHE A 80 -4.69 9.88 -13.81
CA PHE A 80 -4.19 10.66 -14.95
C PHE A 80 -3.36 11.87 -14.51
N ALA A 81 -3.75 12.53 -13.41
CA ALA A 81 -2.99 13.65 -12.84
C ALA A 81 -1.59 13.19 -12.38
N ILE A 82 -1.46 12.00 -11.79
CA ILE A 82 -0.16 11.42 -11.39
C ILE A 82 0.69 11.09 -12.63
N ILE A 83 0.12 10.48 -13.67
CA ILE A 83 0.85 10.21 -14.92
C ILE A 83 1.31 11.52 -15.58
N ILE A 84 0.43 12.52 -15.67
CA ILE A 84 0.79 13.83 -16.23
C ILE A 84 1.90 14.47 -15.39
N ALA A 85 1.81 14.42 -14.07
CA ALA A 85 2.82 14.95 -13.16
C ALA A 85 4.18 14.24 -13.33
N LEU A 86 4.16 12.91 -13.51
CA LEU A 86 5.36 12.13 -13.79
C LEU A 86 6.02 12.58 -15.10
N VAL A 87 5.24 12.65 -16.19
CA VAL A 87 5.75 13.10 -17.51
C VAL A 87 6.27 14.53 -17.44
N LEU A 88 5.52 15.44 -16.81
CA LEU A 88 5.96 16.83 -16.62
C LEU A 88 7.23 16.91 -15.76
N GLY A 89 7.34 16.08 -14.72
CA GLY A 89 8.54 16.00 -13.88
C GLY A 89 9.77 15.60 -14.69
N VAL A 90 9.64 14.60 -15.58
CA VAL A 90 10.72 14.20 -16.48
C VAL A 90 11.10 15.34 -17.45
N ILE A 91 10.10 15.99 -18.04
CA ILE A 91 10.36 17.09 -19.02
C ILE A 91 11.03 18.27 -18.30
N ILE A 92 10.46 18.74 -17.19
CA ILE A 92 10.99 19.90 -16.43
C ILE A 92 12.40 19.60 -15.93
N GLY A 93 12.60 18.43 -15.30
CA GLY A 93 13.92 18.01 -14.83
C GLY A 93 14.95 17.94 -15.94
N GLY A 94 14.56 17.38 -17.10
CA GLY A 94 15.43 17.29 -18.28
C GLY A 94 15.79 18.66 -18.86
N VAL A 95 14.83 19.58 -18.96
CA VAL A 95 15.06 20.95 -19.41
C VAL A 95 16.02 21.68 -18.47
N VAL A 96 15.82 21.57 -17.16
CA VAL A 96 16.69 22.20 -16.16
C VAL A 96 18.11 21.62 -16.27
N HIS A 97 18.23 20.30 -16.36
CA HIS A 97 19.53 19.64 -16.50
C HIS A 97 20.31 20.11 -17.73
N THR A 98 19.63 20.25 -18.88
CA THR A 98 20.30 20.57 -20.14
C THR A 98 20.49 22.04 -20.39
N GLN A 99 19.54 22.90 -19.97
CA GLN A 99 19.54 24.34 -20.29
C GLN A 99 20.07 25.20 -19.15
N PHE A 100 20.00 24.72 -17.90
CA PHE A 100 20.36 25.48 -16.70
C PHE A 100 21.24 24.68 -15.75
N PRO A 101 22.41 24.14 -16.19
CA PRO A 101 23.25 23.26 -15.40
C PRO A 101 23.71 23.87 -14.08
N GLU A 102 23.99 25.20 -14.05
CA GLU A 102 24.43 25.91 -12.87
C GLU A 102 23.35 26.02 -11.79
N ASN A 103 22.06 25.98 -12.17
CA ASN A 103 20.92 26.10 -11.26
C ASN A 103 20.34 24.73 -10.82
N THR A 104 20.89 23.65 -11.30
CA THR A 104 20.34 22.28 -11.11
C THR A 104 20.22 21.91 -9.64
N GLU A 105 21.23 22.20 -8.82
CA GLU A 105 21.25 21.88 -7.40
C GLU A 105 20.21 22.68 -6.62
N SER A 106 20.14 23.99 -6.86
CA SER A 106 19.17 24.88 -6.21
C SER A 106 17.74 24.53 -6.62
N PHE A 107 17.51 24.26 -7.91
CA PHE A 107 16.21 23.82 -8.41
C PHE A 107 15.80 22.49 -7.77
N SER A 108 16.69 21.49 -7.81
CA SER A 108 16.43 20.17 -7.25
C SER A 108 16.07 20.24 -5.77
N LYS A 109 16.82 21.01 -4.97
CA LYS A 109 16.53 21.22 -3.55
C LYS A 109 15.14 21.81 -3.32
N ASN A 110 14.76 22.82 -4.09
CA ASN A 110 13.50 23.52 -3.92
C ASN A 110 12.29 22.66 -4.41
N ILE A 111 12.41 22.05 -5.58
CA ILE A 111 11.31 21.25 -6.14
C ILE A 111 11.05 19.96 -5.36
N LYS A 112 12.11 19.38 -4.77
CA LYS A 112 12.03 18.20 -3.89
C LYS A 112 11.17 18.46 -2.66
N LEU A 113 11.02 19.73 -2.21
CA LEU A 113 10.15 20.08 -1.09
C LEU A 113 8.70 19.64 -1.31
N LEU A 114 8.20 19.64 -2.55
CA LEU A 114 6.86 19.14 -2.87
C LEU A 114 6.71 17.66 -2.54
N GLY A 115 7.71 16.85 -2.92
CA GLY A 115 7.77 15.44 -2.55
C GLY A 115 7.87 15.23 -1.04
N THR A 116 8.73 16.00 -0.38
CA THR A 116 8.92 15.92 1.07
C THR A 116 7.63 16.28 1.83
N ILE A 117 6.92 17.32 1.42
CA ILE A 117 5.64 17.71 2.03
C ILE A 117 4.62 16.59 1.87
N PHE A 118 4.48 16.02 0.67
CA PHE A 118 3.57 14.91 0.44
C PHE A 118 3.88 13.70 1.33
N ILE A 119 5.16 13.29 1.39
CA ILE A 119 5.59 12.16 2.24
C ILE A 119 5.30 12.44 3.72
N ARG A 120 5.59 13.65 4.22
CA ARG A 120 5.29 14.03 5.61
C ARG A 120 3.80 14.03 5.93
N LEU A 121 2.96 14.48 4.99
CA LEU A 121 1.50 14.42 5.14
C LEU A 121 1.00 12.97 5.25
N VAL A 122 1.58 12.05 4.47
CA VAL A 122 1.25 10.62 4.55
C VAL A 122 1.76 10.03 5.88
N GLN A 123 3.02 10.27 6.24
CA GLN A 123 3.63 9.76 7.48
C GLN A 123 2.85 10.17 8.73
N MET A 124 2.33 11.38 8.77
CA MET A 124 1.54 11.91 9.89
C MET A 124 0.32 11.04 10.26
N ILE A 125 -0.24 10.33 9.27
CA ILE A 125 -1.47 9.55 9.46
C ILE A 125 -1.22 8.04 9.61
N ILE A 126 0.00 7.54 9.38
CA ILE A 126 0.30 6.10 9.42
C ILE A 126 0.08 5.52 10.82
N ALA A 127 0.74 6.08 11.82
CA ALA A 127 0.67 5.60 13.20
C ALA A 127 -0.78 5.52 13.73
N PRO A 128 -1.59 6.58 13.69
CA PRO A 128 -2.96 6.53 14.16
C PRO A 128 -3.86 5.63 13.29
N LEU A 129 -3.60 5.52 11.98
CA LEU A 129 -4.36 4.64 11.10
C LEU A 129 -4.12 3.17 11.46
N VAL A 130 -2.85 2.75 11.55
CA VAL A 130 -2.48 1.37 11.90
C VAL A 130 -3.06 0.99 13.27
N PHE A 131 -2.91 1.85 14.26
CA PHE A 131 -3.44 1.59 15.61
C PHE A 131 -4.96 1.41 15.58
N THR A 132 -5.70 2.36 15.05
CA THR A 132 -7.17 2.33 15.09
C THR A 132 -7.74 1.16 14.31
N THR A 133 -7.23 0.90 13.09
CA THR A 133 -7.73 -0.22 12.26
C THR A 133 -7.39 -1.57 12.84
N LEU A 134 -6.18 -1.74 13.38
CA LEU A 134 -5.71 -3.01 13.93
C LEU A 134 -6.42 -3.35 15.25
N VAL A 135 -6.55 -2.39 16.18
CA VAL A 135 -7.28 -2.59 17.44
C VAL A 135 -8.74 -2.95 17.18
N VAL A 136 -9.41 -2.21 16.28
CA VAL A 136 -10.80 -2.49 15.90
C VAL A 136 -10.92 -3.86 15.23
N GLY A 137 -9.99 -4.22 14.33
CA GLY A 137 -9.97 -5.52 13.68
C GLY A 137 -9.87 -6.67 14.69
N ILE A 138 -8.91 -6.59 15.61
CA ILE A 138 -8.69 -7.61 16.66
C ILE A 138 -9.87 -7.68 17.62
N ALA A 139 -10.33 -6.55 18.13
CA ALA A 139 -11.44 -6.53 19.08
C ALA A 139 -12.76 -7.08 18.49
N LYS A 140 -12.99 -6.85 17.18
CA LYS A 140 -14.14 -7.42 16.45
C LYS A 140 -14.01 -8.92 16.17
N MET A 141 -12.80 -9.53 16.24
CA MET A 141 -12.63 -10.98 16.08
C MET A 141 -13.26 -11.76 17.23
N GLY A 142 -13.22 -11.22 18.44
CA GLY A 142 -13.91 -11.77 19.60
C GLY A 142 -13.38 -13.11 20.14
N ASP A 143 -12.49 -13.78 19.40
CA ASP A 143 -11.91 -15.09 19.75
C ASP A 143 -10.40 -15.07 19.56
N THR A 144 -9.67 -15.28 20.64
CA THR A 144 -8.21 -15.30 20.67
C THR A 144 -7.64 -16.47 19.83
N ALA A 145 -8.37 -17.58 19.75
CA ALA A 145 -7.97 -18.72 18.92
C ALA A 145 -8.03 -18.37 17.42
N MET A 146 -9.02 -17.58 17.01
CA MET A 146 -9.12 -17.08 15.64
C MET A 146 -7.95 -16.14 15.31
N ILE A 147 -7.60 -15.23 16.21
CA ILE A 147 -6.44 -14.31 16.05
C ILE A 147 -5.15 -15.11 15.87
N GLY A 148 -4.92 -16.12 16.72
CA GLY A 148 -3.75 -16.98 16.62
C GLY A 148 -3.71 -17.77 15.32
N ARG A 149 -4.82 -18.32 14.86
CA ARG A 149 -4.92 -19.09 13.63
C ARG A 149 -4.72 -18.23 12.38
N VAL A 150 -5.40 -17.08 12.30
CA VAL A 150 -5.26 -16.12 11.18
C VAL A 150 -3.85 -15.55 11.16
N GLY A 151 -3.32 -15.15 12.33
CA GLY A 151 -1.96 -14.64 12.47
C GLY A 151 -0.90 -15.67 12.06
N GLY A 152 -1.05 -16.94 12.49
CA GLY A 152 -0.16 -18.03 12.12
C GLY A 152 -0.13 -18.27 10.61
N LYS A 153 -1.30 -18.30 9.95
CA LYS A 153 -1.39 -18.45 8.48
C LYS A 153 -0.78 -17.24 7.75
N ALA A 154 -1.03 -16.03 8.24
CA ALA A 154 -0.45 -14.81 7.68
C ALA A 154 1.08 -14.82 7.81
N MET A 155 1.61 -15.15 8.99
CA MET A 155 3.06 -15.24 9.22
C MET A 155 3.73 -16.32 8.37
N LEU A 156 3.08 -17.48 8.20
CA LEU A 156 3.57 -18.53 7.30
C LEU A 156 3.68 -18.01 5.86
N TRP A 157 2.66 -17.31 5.38
CA TRP A 157 2.71 -16.66 4.06
C TRP A 157 3.85 -15.66 3.98
N PHE A 158 3.94 -14.72 4.92
CA PHE A 158 4.94 -13.65 4.92
C PHE A 158 6.37 -14.18 4.93
N ILE A 159 6.65 -15.18 5.75
CA ILE A 159 7.97 -15.80 5.81
C ILE A 159 8.29 -16.52 4.49
N THR A 160 7.34 -17.30 3.99
CA THR A 160 7.54 -18.07 2.74
C THR A 160 7.72 -17.14 1.54
N ALA A 161 6.86 -16.13 1.39
CA ALA A 161 6.94 -15.14 0.31
C ALA A 161 8.25 -14.33 0.38
N SER A 162 8.65 -13.90 1.58
CA SER A 162 9.94 -13.22 1.80
C SER A 162 11.13 -14.09 1.40
N LEU A 163 11.15 -15.37 1.81
CA LEU A 163 12.22 -16.30 1.43
C LEU A 163 12.26 -16.52 -0.08
N VAL A 164 11.11 -16.73 -0.72
CA VAL A 164 11.03 -16.87 -2.18
C VAL A 164 11.57 -15.62 -2.88
N SER A 165 11.19 -14.43 -2.42
CA SER A 165 11.63 -13.16 -2.99
C SER A 165 13.15 -12.96 -2.84
N LEU A 166 13.71 -13.24 -1.67
CA LEU A 166 15.14 -13.18 -1.39
C LEU A 166 15.94 -14.17 -2.26
N MET A 167 15.49 -15.44 -2.27
CA MET A 167 16.14 -16.52 -3.05
C MET A 167 16.08 -16.22 -4.56
N LEU A 168 14.94 -15.77 -5.05
CA LEU A 168 14.79 -15.40 -6.46
C LEU A 168 15.71 -14.24 -6.82
N GLY A 169 15.80 -13.21 -5.96
CA GLY A 169 16.73 -12.10 -6.12
C GLY A 169 18.17 -12.58 -6.21
N LEU A 170 18.57 -13.51 -5.32
CA LEU A 170 19.90 -14.10 -5.30
C LEU A 170 20.21 -14.86 -6.59
N VAL A 171 19.31 -15.75 -7.00
CA VAL A 171 19.51 -16.57 -8.21
C VAL A 171 19.63 -15.68 -9.43
N LEU A 172 18.76 -14.70 -9.57
CA LEU A 172 18.73 -13.85 -10.76
C LEU A 172 19.91 -12.86 -10.81
N VAL A 173 20.33 -12.26 -9.69
CA VAL A 173 21.47 -11.35 -9.69
C VAL A 173 22.79 -12.07 -9.99
N ASN A 174 22.94 -13.32 -9.51
CA ASN A 174 24.12 -14.14 -9.84
C ASN A 174 24.09 -14.69 -11.27
N TRP A 175 22.89 -14.90 -11.86
CA TRP A 175 22.76 -15.35 -13.23
C TRP A 175 22.95 -14.23 -14.26
N LEU A 176 22.46 -13.04 -13.96
CA LEU A 176 22.53 -11.89 -14.86
C LEU A 176 23.82 -11.07 -14.69
N GLU A 177 24.49 -11.18 -13.55
CA GLU A 177 25.77 -10.53 -13.20
C GLU A 177 25.84 -9.03 -13.57
N PRO A 178 24.82 -8.20 -13.23
CA PRO A 178 24.77 -6.80 -13.65
C PRO A 178 25.97 -5.98 -13.16
N GLY A 179 26.58 -6.35 -12.04
CA GLY A 179 27.73 -5.62 -11.47
C GLY A 179 29.03 -5.83 -12.25
N HIS A 180 29.24 -6.99 -12.87
CA HIS A 180 30.43 -7.26 -13.66
C HIS A 180 30.41 -6.57 -15.03
N VAL A 181 29.22 -6.30 -15.56
CA VAL A 181 29.03 -5.64 -16.86
C VAL A 181 29.01 -4.12 -16.73
N THR A 182 28.55 -3.60 -15.60
CA THR A 182 28.34 -2.17 -15.37
C THR A 182 29.61 -1.53 -14.84
N LYS A 183 30.32 -0.76 -15.68
CA LYS A 183 31.50 0.02 -15.25
C LYS A 183 31.02 1.34 -14.64
N LEU A 184 30.83 1.37 -13.34
CA LEU A 184 30.51 2.59 -12.60
C LEU A 184 31.78 3.19 -11.98
N PRO A 185 31.96 4.51 -12.03
CA PRO A 185 33.00 5.15 -11.24
C PRO A 185 32.67 4.96 -9.75
N ILE A 186 33.62 4.50 -8.97
CA ILE A 186 33.49 4.42 -7.50
C ILE A 186 33.30 5.84 -6.99
N GLN A 187 32.12 6.13 -6.42
CA GLN A 187 31.76 7.45 -5.94
C GLN A 187 32.27 7.66 -4.51
N ASP A 188 32.54 8.93 -4.16
CA ASP A 188 32.95 9.29 -2.80
C ASP A 188 31.90 8.97 -1.75
N ALA A 189 32.36 8.49 -0.58
CA ALA A 189 31.53 8.14 0.56
C ALA A 189 30.63 9.30 1.08
N ASN A 190 30.92 10.53 0.70
CA ASN A 190 30.19 11.71 1.18
C ASN A 190 28.72 11.74 0.79
N SER A 191 28.37 11.19 -0.39
CA SER A 191 26.98 11.13 -0.85
C SER A 191 26.12 10.11 -0.08
N ALA A 192 26.74 9.16 0.61
CA ALA A 192 26.07 8.10 1.38
C ALA A 192 26.19 8.32 2.91
N LYS A 193 26.84 9.39 3.37
CA LYS A 193 27.21 9.60 4.78
C LYS A 193 26.03 9.48 5.74
N GLU A 194 24.88 10.08 5.41
CA GLU A 194 23.67 10.01 6.25
C GLU A 194 23.16 8.56 6.40
N ILE A 195 23.23 7.76 5.33
CA ILE A 195 22.80 6.36 5.34
C ILE A 195 23.80 5.49 6.10
N LEU A 196 25.10 5.77 5.93
CA LEU A 196 26.17 5.10 6.64
C LEU A 196 26.10 5.33 8.16
N ASP A 197 25.82 6.55 8.59
CA ASP A 197 25.69 6.89 10.01
C ASP A 197 24.46 6.20 10.64
N ASN A 198 23.36 6.10 9.93
CA ASN A 198 22.15 5.41 10.38
C ASN A 198 22.29 3.88 10.43
N SER A 199 23.27 3.30 9.75
CA SER A 199 23.51 1.84 9.73
C SER A 199 24.38 1.33 10.88
N LYS A 200 25.07 2.23 11.58
CA LYS A 200 25.95 1.88 12.71
C LYS A 200 25.12 1.41 13.91
N GLY A 201 25.29 0.17 14.31
CA GLY A 201 24.68 -0.37 15.54
C GLY A 201 23.55 -1.36 15.34
N PHE A 202 23.37 -1.90 14.14
CA PHE A 202 22.31 -2.91 13.90
C PHE A 202 22.75 -4.27 14.46
N SER A 203 22.18 -4.65 15.62
CA SER A 203 22.39 -5.94 16.27
C SER A 203 21.06 -6.68 16.48
N LEU A 204 21.10 -7.99 16.74
CA LEU A 204 19.90 -8.76 17.10
C LEU A 204 19.26 -8.22 18.40
N GLU A 205 20.07 -7.73 19.33
CA GLU A 205 19.61 -7.08 20.57
C GLU A 205 18.84 -5.80 20.25
N ASP A 206 19.34 -4.98 19.31
CA ASP A 206 18.65 -3.77 18.88
C ASP A 206 17.36 -4.10 18.14
N PHE A 207 17.33 -5.17 17.33
CA PHE A 207 16.10 -5.65 16.72
C PHE A 207 15.03 -5.98 17.78
N VAL A 208 15.37 -6.75 18.82
CA VAL A 208 14.41 -7.08 19.89
C VAL A 208 13.95 -5.81 20.62
N LYS A 209 14.83 -4.87 20.87
CA LYS A 209 14.49 -3.55 21.45
C LYS A 209 13.59 -2.74 20.54
N HIS A 210 13.74 -2.86 19.21
CA HIS A 210 12.85 -2.19 18.25
C HIS A 210 11.47 -2.83 18.13
N VAL A 211 11.29 -4.09 18.52
CA VAL A 211 9.97 -4.74 18.54
C VAL A 211 9.13 -4.27 19.72
N VAL A 212 9.74 -4.12 20.91
CA VAL A 212 9.04 -3.79 22.15
C VAL A 212 9.26 -2.31 22.49
N PRO A 213 8.20 -1.46 22.44
CA PRO A 213 8.35 -0.04 22.73
C PRO A 213 8.60 0.21 24.20
N LYS A 214 9.52 1.14 24.52
CA LYS A 214 9.66 1.70 25.88
C LYS A 214 8.45 2.58 26.24
N SER A 215 7.90 3.27 25.26
CA SER A 215 6.76 4.15 25.37
C SER A 215 5.91 4.07 24.11
N VAL A 216 4.60 3.90 24.28
CA VAL A 216 3.66 3.92 23.17
C VAL A 216 3.67 5.27 22.46
N PHE A 217 3.75 6.37 23.22
CA PHE A 217 3.77 7.71 22.64
C PHE A 217 5.05 7.97 21.83
N GLU A 218 6.19 7.43 22.25
CA GLU A 218 7.42 7.48 21.48
C GLU A 218 7.27 6.74 20.15
N ALA A 219 6.72 5.50 20.16
CA ALA A 219 6.48 4.73 18.96
C ALA A 219 5.56 5.47 17.97
N PHE A 220 4.55 6.18 18.46
CA PHE A 220 3.68 7.02 17.63
C PHE A 220 4.40 8.25 17.08
N ALA A 221 5.21 8.93 17.90
CA ALA A 221 5.93 10.14 17.49
C ALA A 221 7.01 9.84 16.45
N THR A 222 7.65 8.67 16.54
CA THR A 222 8.70 8.22 15.63
C THR A 222 8.19 7.38 14.45
N ASN A 223 6.88 7.08 14.41
CA ASN A 223 6.25 6.20 13.41
C ASN A 223 6.88 4.78 13.34
N GLU A 224 7.26 4.23 14.50
CA GLU A 224 7.77 2.86 14.61
C GLU A 224 6.64 1.84 14.45
N VAL A 225 6.29 1.54 13.19
CA VAL A 225 5.09 0.77 12.83
C VAL A 225 5.05 -0.58 13.53
N LEU A 226 6.19 -1.30 13.64
CA LEU A 226 6.25 -2.61 14.29
C LEU A 226 5.90 -2.53 15.79
N GLN A 227 6.39 -1.50 16.48
CA GLN A 227 6.06 -1.24 17.89
C GLN A 227 4.59 -0.90 18.07
N ILE A 228 4.04 -0.07 17.14
CA ILE A 228 2.62 0.27 17.14
C ILE A 228 1.76 -0.97 16.92
N VAL A 229 2.17 -1.87 16.00
CA VAL A 229 1.49 -3.14 15.73
C VAL A 229 1.48 -4.02 16.98
N LEU A 230 2.62 -4.21 17.65
CA LEU A 230 2.70 -5.01 18.87
C LEU A 230 1.76 -4.46 19.96
N PHE A 231 1.83 -3.15 20.21
CA PHE A 231 0.95 -2.52 21.20
C PHE A 231 -0.52 -2.66 20.80
N SER A 232 -0.86 -2.47 19.53
CA SER A 232 -2.23 -2.59 19.02
C SER A 232 -2.79 -4.01 19.18
N ILE A 233 -1.95 -5.03 18.96
CA ILE A 233 -2.34 -6.43 19.19
C ILE A 233 -2.63 -6.66 20.66
N MET A 234 -1.73 -6.28 21.54
CA MET A 234 -1.91 -6.44 22.99
C MET A 234 -3.15 -5.68 23.49
N PHE A 235 -3.31 -4.43 23.07
CA PHE A 235 -4.45 -3.59 23.47
C PHE A 235 -5.77 -4.13 22.92
N GLY A 236 -5.80 -4.58 21.66
CA GLY A 236 -6.99 -5.18 21.03
C GLY A 236 -7.41 -6.48 21.71
N ILE A 237 -6.45 -7.34 22.09
CA ILE A 237 -6.71 -8.57 22.87
C ILE A 237 -7.25 -8.21 24.25
N ALA A 238 -6.61 -7.30 24.96
CA ALA A 238 -7.07 -6.85 26.27
C ALA A 238 -8.51 -6.30 26.20
N LEU A 239 -8.78 -5.46 25.18
CA LEU A 239 -10.10 -4.89 24.95
C LEU A 239 -11.15 -5.96 24.64
N SER A 240 -10.79 -7.03 23.90
CA SER A 240 -11.72 -8.13 23.60
C SER A 240 -12.11 -8.96 24.83
N HIS A 241 -11.29 -8.95 25.90
CA HIS A 241 -11.57 -9.63 27.16
C HIS A 241 -12.31 -8.74 28.18
N LEU A 242 -12.45 -7.45 27.91
CA LEU A 242 -13.31 -6.58 28.71
C LEU A 242 -14.79 -6.86 28.38
N GLY A 243 -15.66 -6.76 29.35
CA GLY A 243 -17.12 -6.91 29.15
C GLY A 243 -17.63 -5.91 28.10
N ASP A 244 -18.72 -6.27 27.44
CA ASP A 244 -19.36 -5.48 26.36
C ASP A 244 -19.64 -4.02 26.73
N GLU A 245 -19.92 -3.76 28.00
CA GLU A 245 -20.18 -2.43 28.54
C GLU A 245 -18.98 -1.48 28.37
N TYR A 246 -17.75 -2.00 28.56
CA TYR A 246 -16.51 -1.22 28.44
C TYR A 246 -15.89 -1.30 27.07
N SER A 247 -15.96 -2.44 26.42
CA SER A 247 -15.28 -2.65 25.12
C SER A 247 -16.01 -1.97 23.96
N LYS A 248 -17.35 -2.08 23.88
CA LYS A 248 -18.12 -1.53 22.75
C LYS A 248 -17.98 -0.02 22.54
N PRO A 249 -18.02 0.84 23.59
CA PRO A 249 -17.81 2.28 23.39
C PRO A 249 -16.43 2.61 22.84
N VAL A 250 -15.37 1.94 23.33
CA VAL A 250 -13.98 2.16 22.88
C VAL A 250 -13.81 1.70 21.43
N ILE A 251 -14.32 0.50 21.10
CA ILE A 251 -14.28 -0.02 19.72
C ILE A 251 -15.00 0.94 18.77
N LYS A 252 -16.18 1.43 19.13
CA LYS A 252 -16.94 2.38 18.33
C LYS A 252 -16.19 3.71 18.15
N PHE A 253 -15.57 4.22 19.20
CA PHE A 253 -14.76 5.44 19.12
C PHE A 253 -13.58 5.27 18.17
N LEU A 254 -12.80 4.20 18.32
CA LEU A 254 -11.65 3.91 17.44
C LEU A 254 -12.08 3.67 15.99
N ASP A 255 -13.23 3.01 15.79
CA ASP A 255 -13.80 2.79 14.44
C ASP A 255 -14.15 4.13 13.75
N VAL A 256 -14.76 5.08 14.48
CA VAL A 256 -15.03 6.42 13.98
C VAL A 256 -13.72 7.16 13.69
N CYS A 257 -12.72 7.06 14.56
CA CYS A 257 -11.39 7.64 14.34
C CYS A 257 -10.73 7.07 13.06
N ALA A 258 -10.79 5.75 12.85
CA ALA A 258 -10.28 5.11 11.65
C ALA A 258 -10.94 5.67 10.39
N HIS A 259 -12.27 5.79 10.37
CA HIS A 259 -13.01 6.38 9.25
C HIS A 259 -12.64 7.85 8.99
N ALA A 260 -12.45 8.65 10.06
CA ALA A 260 -12.02 10.04 9.94
C ALA A 260 -10.61 10.13 9.31
N ILE A 261 -9.67 9.27 9.75
CA ILE A 261 -8.32 9.21 9.21
C ILE A 261 -8.34 8.75 7.74
N LEU A 262 -9.15 7.75 7.39
CA LEU A 262 -9.33 7.32 5.99
C LEU A 262 -9.86 8.46 5.10
N LYS A 263 -10.72 9.33 5.65
CA LYS A 263 -11.17 10.53 4.94
C LYS A 263 -10.04 11.54 4.75
N MET A 264 -9.18 11.74 5.77
CA MET A 264 -7.98 12.59 5.66
C MET A 264 -7.01 12.07 4.60
N VAL A 265 -6.81 10.75 4.51
CA VAL A 265 -6.01 10.14 3.43
C VAL A 265 -6.54 10.58 2.07
N GLY A 266 -7.87 10.52 1.86
CA GLY A 266 -8.48 10.99 0.62
C GLY A 266 -8.10 12.43 0.26
N TYR A 267 -8.01 13.33 1.23
CA TYR A 267 -7.56 14.71 1.00
C TYR A 267 -6.07 14.78 0.68
N ILE A 268 -5.24 14.05 1.42
CA ILE A 268 -3.78 14.03 1.24
C ILE A 268 -3.41 13.46 -0.15
N MET A 269 -4.13 12.46 -0.63
CA MET A 269 -3.87 11.85 -1.94
C MET A 269 -4.03 12.83 -3.11
N TRP A 270 -4.79 13.92 -2.96
CA TRP A 270 -4.86 14.97 -3.98
C TRP A 270 -3.55 15.77 -4.11
N PHE A 271 -2.66 15.72 -3.12
CA PHE A 271 -1.30 16.28 -3.22
C PHE A 271 -0.30 15.32 -3.89
N ALA A 272 -0.66 14.05 -4.08
CA ALA A 272 0.23 13.06 -4.69
C ALA A 272 0.79 13.48 -6.06
N PRO A 273 0.03 14.06 -7.00
CA PRO A 273 0.59 14.54 -8.28
C PRO A 273 1.71 15.58 -8.08
N LEU A 274 1.55 16.52 -7.14
CA LEU A 274 2.58 17.51 -6.82
C LEU A 274 3.82 16.86 -6.22
N GLY A 275 3.61 15.89 -5.32
CA GLY A 275 4.69 15.10 -4.73
C GLY A 275 5.50 14.33 -5.77
N VAL A 276 4.81 13.66 -6.70
CA VAL A 276 5.42 12.91 -7.81
C VAL A 276 6.18 13.84 -8.76
N LEU A 277 5.58 14.97 -9.14
CA LEU A 277 6.24 15.97 -9.99
C LEU A 277 7.53 16.46 -9.35
N GLY A 278 7.48 16.84 -8.06
CA GLY A 278 8.64 17.35 -7.34
C GLY A 278 9.76 16.31 -7.19
N ALA A 279 9.41 15.07 -6.87
CA ALA A 279 10.37 13.98 -6.71
C ALA A 279 11.05 13.65 -8.05
N ILE A 280 10.28 13.43 -9.12
CA ILE A 280 10.80 13.07 -10.44
C ILE A 280 11.61 14.22 -11.06
N ALA A 281 11.10 15.46 -10.99
CA ALA A 281 11.81 16.62 -11.53
C ALA A 281 13.16 16.83 -10.82
N ALA A 282 13.23 16.65 -9.51
CA ALA A 282 14.47 16.74 -8.75
C ALA A 282 15.48 15.67 -9.20
N VAL A 283 15.06 14.41 -9.30
CA VAL A 283 15.95 13.29 -9.67
C VAL A 283 16.47 13.46 -11.10
N VAL A 284 15.59 13.80 -12.06
CA VAL A 284 16.00 13.97 -13.47
C VAL A 284 16.86 15.24 -13.64
N ALA A 285 16.57 16.33 -12.91
CA ALA A 285 17.39 17.52 -12.94
C ALA A 285 18.82 17.23 -12.44
N THR A 286 18.95 16.50 -11.32
CA THR A 286 20.26 16.19 -10.74
C THR A 286 21.06 15.22 -11.60
N ASN A 287 20.43 14.14 -12.08
CA ASN A 287 21.13 13.01 -12.70
C ASN A 287 21.10 13.04 -14.23
N GLY A 288 20.19 13.83 -14.86
CA GLY A 288 19.98 13.84 -16.30
C GLY A 288 19.49 12.52 -16.85
N PHE A 289 19.48 12.41 -18.19
CA PHE A 289 19.09 11.17 -18.87
C PHE A 289 20.25 10.17 -19.03
N GLU A 290 21.51 10.61 -18.85
CA GLU A 290 22.68 9.74 -18.94
C GLU A 290 22.64 8.63 -17.88
N ILE A 291 22.01 8.89 -16.73
CA ILE A 291 21.83 7.90 -15.68
C ILE A 291 21.13 6.64 -16.17
N PHE A 292 20.15 6.78 -17.05
CA PHE A 292 19.43 5.63 -17.60
C PHE A 292 20.33 4.79 -18.52
N LYS A 293 21.29 5.42 -19.22
CA LYS A 293 22.26 4.70 -20.04
C LYS A 293 23.25 3.93 -19.16
N VAL A 294 23.77 4.58 -18.12
CA VAL A 294 24.75 4.00 -17.20
C VAL A 294 24.13 2.82 -16.42
N TYR A 295 22.91 2.99 -15.96
CA TYR A 295 22.23 1.97 -15.15
C TYR A 295 21.24 1.09 -15.94
N ALA A 296 21.23 1.19 -17.27
CA ALA A 296 20.29 0.47 -18.12
C ALA A 296 20.30 -1.05 -17.86
N ILE A 297 21.48 -1.64 -17.68
CA ILE A 297 21.64 -3.06 -17.41
C ILE A 297 21.04 -3.41 -16.04
N TYR A 298 21.42 -2.68 -15.00
CA TYR A 298 20.90 -2.92 -13.65
C TYR A 298 19.37 -2.77 -13.59
N LEU A 299 18.82 -1.69 -14.15
CA LEU A 299 17.37 -1.45 -14.15
C LEU A 299 16.63 -2.52 -14.96
N ARG A 300 17.13 -2.88 -16.16
CA ARG A 300 16.57 -3.97 -16.96
C ARG A 300 16.50 -5.26 -16.15
N ASP A 301 17.61 -5.64 -15.52
CA ASP A 301 17.74 -6.92 -14.83
C ASP A 301 16.92 -6.94 -13.54
N PHE A 302 16.86 -5.83 -12.83
CA PHE A 302 16.02 -5.68 -11.65
C PHE A 302 14.52 -5.76 -11.97
N PHE A 303 14.06 -5.02 -13.00
CA PHE A 303 12.65 -5.09 -13.42
C PHE A 303 12.29 -6.44 -14.04
N PHE A 304 13.23 -7.10 -14.73
CA PHE A 304 13.06 -8.48 -15.18
C PHE A 304 12.90 -9.43 -13.99
N ALA A 305 13.72 -9.29 -12.95
CA ALA A 305 13.59 -10.06 -11.71
C ALA A 305 12.23 -9.82 -11.02
N LEU A 306 11.78 -8.57 -10.95
CA LEU A 306 10.45 -8.25 -10.44
C LEU A 306 9.33 -8.88 -11.28
N ALA A 307 9.46 -8.89 -12.61
CA ALA A 307 8.46 -9.51 -13.49
C ALA A 307 8.35 -11.03 -13.24
N ILE A 308 9.47 -11.72 -13.01
CA ILE A 308 9.48 -13.14 -12.63
C ILE A 308 8.83 -13.33 -11.24
N LEU A 309 9.13 -12.47 -10.27
CA LEU A 309 8.49 -12.53 -8.95
C LEU A 309 6.97 -12.34 -9.08
N TRP A 310 6.53 -11.38 -9.89
CA TRP A 310 5.11 -11.18 -10.18
C TRP A 310 4.47 -12.42 -10.80
N LEU A 311 5.14 -13.06 -11.74
CA LEU A 311 4.66 -14.29 -12.34
C LEU A 311 4.48 -15.39 -11.28
N ILE A 312 5.47 -15.59 -10.40
CA ILE A 312 5.40 -16.57 -9.30
C ILE A 312 4.23 -16.24 -8.36
N LEU A 313 4.12 -14.99 -7.91
CA LEU A 313 3.04 -14.54 -7.03
C LEU A 313 1.66 -14.74 -7.69
N CYS A 314 1.53 -14.44 -8.98
CA CYS A 314 0.29 -14.64 -9.72
C CYS A 314 -0.02 -16.14 -9.92
N VAL A 315 0.98 -16.98 -10.19
CA VAL A 315 0.78 -18.45 -10.29
C VAL A 315 0.31 -19.01 -8.95
N VAL A 316 0.98 -18.67 -7.83
CA VAL A 316 0.55 -19.08 -6.49
C VAL A 316 -0.85 -18.53 -6.17
N GLY A 317 -1.09 -17.27 -6.48
CA GLY A 317 -2.41 -16.65 -6.34
C GLY A 317 -3.49 -17.37 -7.15
N TYR A 318 -3.18 -17.80 -8.37
CA TYR A 318 -4.10 -18.56 -9.22
C TYR A 318 -4.39 -19.97 -8.65
N LEU A 319 -3.37 -20.66 -8.17
CA LEU A 319 -3.53 -21.97 -7.53
C LEU A 319 -4.44 -21.88 -6.29
N ILE A 320 -4.39 -20.77 -5.56
CA ILE A 320 -5.22 -20.56 -4.36
C ILE A 320 -6.60 -20.01 -4.73
N LEU A 321 -6.67 -18.91 -5.49
CA LEU A 321 -7.91 -18.17 -5.75
C LEU A 321 -8.67 -18.66 -7.00
N GLY A 322 -7.99 -19.38 -7.90
CA GLY A 322 -8.54 -19.76 -9.20
C GLY A 322 -8.78 -18.51 -10.08
N ASN A 323 -9.86 -18.55 -10.86
CA ASN A 323 -10.23 -17.45 -11.76
C ASN A 323 -10.49 -16.11 -11.04
N ARG A 324 -10.73 -16.11 -9.73
CA ARG A 324 -10.91 -14.89 -8.94
C ARG A 324 -9.63 -14.05 -8.84
N LEU A 325 -8.46 -14.63 -9.12
CA LEU A 325 -7.23 -13.85 -9.22
C LEU A 325 -7.36 -12.69 -10.21
N PHE A 326 -7.95 -12.93 -11.38
CA PHE A 326 -8.09 -11.88 -12.42
C PHE A 326 -9.03 -10.75 -11.96
N GLU A 327 -10.05 -11.07 -11.15
CA GLU A 327 -10.90 -10.08 -10.51
C GLU A 327 -10.09 -9.26 -9.49
N LEU A 328 -9.32 -9.92 -8.62
CA LEU A 328 -8.45 -9.25 -7.66
C LEU A 328 -7.50 -8.28 -8.36
N LEU A 329 -6.75 -8.73 -9.38
CA LEU A 329 -5.82 -7.88 -10.13
C LEU A 329 -6.52 -6.68 -10.79
N ARG A 330 -7.73 -6.87 -11.30
CA ARG A 330 -8.53 -5.78 -11.88
C ARG A 330 -8.90 -4.73 -10.82
N ARG A 331 -9.24 -5.16 -9.60
CA ARG A 331 -9.61 -4.25 -8.50
C ARG A 331 -8.41 -3.49 -7.95
N ILE A 332 -7.27 -4.17 -7.79
CA ILE A 332 -6.07 -3.54 -7.22
C ILE A 332 -5.20 -2.77 -8.23
N LYS A 333 -5.55 -2.72 -9.51
CA LYS A 333 -4.77 -2.02 -10.55
C LYS A 333 -4.47 -0.56 -10.20
N GLU A 334 -5.43 0.14 -9.61
CA GLU A 334 -5.27 1.53 -9.21
C GLU A 334 -4.36 1.68 -7.98
N PRO A 335 -4.54 0.94 -6.86
CA PRO A 335 -3.55 0.87 -5.80
C PRO A 335 -2.13 0.57 -6.30
N LEU A 336 -1.96 -0.39 -7.22
CA LEU A 336 -0.67 -0.73 -7.79
C LEU A 336 -0.01 0.47 -8.49
N LEU A 337 -0.76 1.18 -9.32
CA LEU A 337 -0.25 2.35 -10.05
C LEU A 337 0.05 3.54 -9.13
N ILE A 338 -0.75 3.75 -8.10
CA ILE A 338 -0.48 4.78 -7.10
C ILE A 338 0.80 4.43 -6.34
N ALA A 339 0.97 3.19 -5.88
CA ALA A 339 2.16 2.75 -5.18
C ALA A 339 3.42 2.89 -6.07
N PHE A 340 3.32 2.51 -7.35
CA PHE A 340 4.39 2.70 -8.33
C PHE A 340 4.76 4.18 -8.47
N SER A 341 3.78 5.06 -8.68
CA SER A 341 4.02 6.47 -8.96
C SER A 341 4.47 7.27 -7.74
N THR A 342 4.02 6.87 -6.54
CA THR A 342 4.36 7.56 -5.28
C THR A 342 5.55 6.96 -4.55
N THR A 343 6.04 5.81 -5.02
CA THR A 343 7.06 5.01 -4.32
C THR A 343 6.69 4.67 -2.87
N SER A 344 5.38 4.55 -2.61
CA SER A 344 4.88 4.26 -1.26
C SER A 344 3.76 3.22 -1.32
N SER A 345 4.05 2.02 -0.84
CA SER A 345 3.02 0.99 -0.63
C SER A 345 2.04 1.38 0.48
N GLU A 346 2.48 2.13 1.48
CA GLU A 346 1.64 2.56 2.61
C GLU A 346 0.59 3.60 2.21
N ALA A 347 0.93 4.48 1.25
CA ALA A 347 0.02 5.51 0.76
C ALA A 347 -1.27 4.94 0.14
N VAL A 348 -1.26 3.67 -0.27
CA VAL A 348 -2.42 3.00 -0.85
C VAL A 348 -3.18 2.12 0.14
N PHE A 349 -2.71 2.01 1.39
CA PHE A 349 -3.31 1.17 2.42
C PHE A 349 -4.84 1.32 2.53
N PRO A 350 -5.39 2.54 2.66
CA PRO A 350 -6.83 2.71 2.83
C PRO A 350 -7.63 2.28 1.60
N LYS A 351 -7.08 2.55 0.41
CA LYS A 351 -7.68 2.13 -0.84
C LYS A 351 -7.66 0.62 -0.99
N LEU A 352 -6.54 0.00 -0.62
CA LEU A 352 -6.38 -1.45 -0.69
C LEU A 352 -7.34 -2.16 0.28
N VAL A 353 -7.57 -1.64 1.50
CA VAL A 353 -8.60 -2.11 2.41
C VAL A 353 -9.95 -2.17 1.71
N THR A 354 -10.39 -1.04 1.14
CA THR A 354 -11.68 -0.94 0.46
C THR A 354 -11.81 -1.92 -0.71
N GLU A 355 -10.77 -2.07 -1.54
CA GLU A 355 -10.82 -2.95 -2.71
C GLU A 355 -10.81 -4.43 -2.32
N LEU A 356 -10.13 -4.81 -1.24
CA LEU A 356 -10.14 -6.18 -0.73
C LEU A 356 -11.48 -6.54 -0.10
N GLU A 357 -12.11 -5.62 0.63
CA GLU A 357 -13.48 -5.82 1.15
C GLU A 357 -14.49 -5.99 0.01
N ARG A 358 -14.39 -5.16 -1.03
CA ARG A 358 -15.22 -5.29 -2.24
C ARG A 358 -14.94 -6.57 -3.03
N PHE A 359 -13.71 -7.10 -2.95
CA PHE A 359 -13.36 -8.40 -3.52
C PHE A 359 -14.03 -9.55 -2.76
N GLY A 360 -14.52 -9.30 -1.54
CA GLY A 360 -15.21 -10.25 -0.69
C GLY A 360 -14.41 -10.73 0.51
N CYS A 361 -13.25 -10.13 0.79
CA CYS A 361 -12.51 -10.42 2.01
C CYS A 361 -13.22 -9.81 3.22
N ASN A 362 -13.38 -10.59 4.29
CA ASN A 362 -14.00 -10.11 5.52
C ASN A 362 -13.17 -8.97 6.15
N ASN A 363 -13.82 -7.89 6.56
CA ASN A 363 -13.19 -6.72 7.19
C ASN A 363 -12.27 -7.09 8.36
N ARG A 364 -12.64 -8.07 9.20
CA ARG A 364 -11.83 -8.52 10.34
C ARG A 364 -10.47 -9.05 9.90
N ILE A 365 -10.43 -9.80 8.79
CA ILE A 365 -9.19 -10.36 8.24
C ILE A 365 -8.38 -9.27 7.54
N VAL A 366 -9.02 -8.43 6.74
CA VAL A 366 -8.36 -7.31 6.05
C VAL A 366 -7.70 -6.38 7.06
N SER A 367 -8.44 -5.94 8.07
CA SER A 367 -7.94 -5.02 9.11
C SER A 367 -6.81 -5.61 9.97
N PHE A 368 -6.71 -6.94 10.06
CA PHE A 368 -5.65 -7.62 10.80
C PHE A 368 -4.42 -7.88 9.93
N ILE A 369 -4.60 -8.47 8.73
CA ILE A 369 -3.48 -8.93 7.91
C ILE A 369 -2.76 -7.77 7.21
N LEU A 370 -3.47 -6.77 6.68
CA LEU A 370 -2.84 -5.70 5.93
C LEU A 370 -1.82 -4.91 6.76
N PRO A 371 -2.13 -4.40 7.97
CA PRO A 371 -1.14 -3.69 8.78
C PRO A 371 0.09 -4.55 9.11
N LEU A 372 -0.12 -5.84 9.40
CA LEU A 372 0.98 -6.79 9.59
C LEU A 372 1.79 -6.98 8.31
N GLY A 373 1.13 -7.10 7.16
CA GLY A 373 1.76 -7.26 5.86
C GLY A 373 2.69 -6.10 5.51
N TYR A 374 2.33 -4.87 5.83
CA TYR A 374 3.20 -3.70 5.62
C TYR A 374 4.49 -3.74 6.44
N SER A 375 4.54 -4.52 7.51
CA SER A 375 5.76 -4.73 8.31
C SER A 375 6.50 -6.03 7.95
N PHE A 376 5.77 -7.09 7.57
CA PHE A 376 6.33 -8.44 7.44
C PHE A 376 6.36 -8.99 6.02
N ASN A 377 5.53 -8.50 5.09
CA ASN A 377 5.39 -9.02 3.73
C ASN A 377 5.79 -7.98 2.68
N LEU A 378 7.08 -7.69 2.61
CA LEU A 378 7.66 -6.68 1.73
C LEU A 378 8.40 -7.37 0.56
N ASP A 379 7.68 -8.15 -0.26
CA ASP A 379 8.24 -9.01 -1.30
C ASP A 379 9.16 -8.27 -2.28
N GLY A 380 8.73 -7.10 -2.78
CA GLY A 380 9.55 -6.26 -3.65
C GLY A 380 10.79 -5.70 -2.94
N SER A 381 10.68 -5.38 -1.64
CA SER A 381 11.82 -4.90 -0.85
C SER A 381 12.84 -6.02 -0.59
N MET A 382 12.37 -7.24 -0.33
CA MET A 382 13.24 -8.41 -0.19
C MET A 382 14.07 -8.64 -1.45
N MET A 383 13.41 -8.68 -2.61
CA MET A 383 14.06 -8.78 -3.91
C MET A 383 15.10 -7.68 -4.10
N TYR A 384 14.72 -6.42 -3.84
CA TYR A 384 15.60 -5.28 -4.01
C TYR A 384 16.84 -5.34 -3.12
N MET A 385 16.67 -5.65 -1.84
CA MET A 385 17.79 -5.70 -0.89
C MET A 385 18.83 -6.75 -1.30
N THR A 386 18.38 -7.94 -1.70
CA THR A 386 19.29 -8.99 -2.18
C THR A 386 19.99 -8.57 -3.46
N PHE A 387 19.21 -8.09 -4.44
CA PHE A 387 19.73 -7.70 -5.76
C PHE A 387 20.77 -6.59 -5.63
N ALA A 388 20.49 -5.58 -4.81
CA ALA A 388 21.38 -4.45 -4.58
C ALA A 388 22.65 -4.83 -3.83
N SER A 389 22.53 -5.65 -2.77
CA SER A 389 23.71 -6.07 -1.98
C SER A 389 24.70 -6.88 -2.80
N ILE A 390 24.22 -7.85 -3.58
CA ILE A 390 25.08 -8.65 -4.47
C ILE A 390 25.63 -7.83 -5.62
N PHE A 391 24.83 -6.91 -6.20
CA PHE A 391 25.30 -5.99 -7.23
C PHE A 391 26.48 -5.15 -6.74
N ILE A 392 26.41 -4.60 -5.51
CA ILE A 392 27.53 -3.88 -4.92
C ILE A 392 28.75 -4.79 -4.77
N ALA A 393 28.57 -6.01 -4.26
CA ALA A 393 29.67 -6.99 -4.13
C ALA A 393 30.34 -7.26 -5.49
N GLN A 394 29.55 -7.47 -6.56
CA GLN A 394 30.05 -7.68 -7.92
C GLN A 394 30.86 -6.50 -8.45
N ILE A 395 30.42 -5.24 -8.22
CA ILE A 395 31.15 -4.05 -8.67
C ILE A 395 32.52 -3.94 -7.98
N TYR A 396 32.58 -4.29 -6.69
CA TYR A 396 33.82 -4.29 -5.93
C TYR A 396 34.69 -5.53 -6.16
N GLY A 397 34.25 -6.47 -7.02
CA GLY A 397 34.98 -7.72 -7.28
C GLY A 397 35.08 -8.64 -6.06
N ILE A 398 34.06 -8.60 -5.19
CA ILE A 398 34.00 -9.43 -3.99
C ILE A 398 33.22 -10.70 -4.31
N ASP A 399 33.93 -11.81 -4.44
CA ASP A 399 33.36 -13.13 -4.68
C ASP A 399 32.85 -13.73 -3.36
N MET A 400 31.54 -13.76 -3.20
CA MET A 400 30.90 -14.37 -2.04
C MET A 400 30.63 -15.85 -2.29
N THR A 401 31.03 -16.70 -1.34
CA THR A 401 30.65 -18.12 -1.36
C THR A 401 29.13 -18.27 -1.20
N VAL A 402 28.56 -19.37 -1.71
CA VAL A 402 27.13 -19.66 -1.60
C VAL A 402 26.67 -19.65 -0.12
N GLY A 403 27.51 -20.14 0.79
CA GLY A 403 27.20 -20.12 2.24
C GLY A 403 27.10 -18.69 2.79
N GLN A 404 27.99 -17.79 2.39
CA GLN A 404 27.93 -16.37 2.77
C GLN A 404 26.69 -15.69 2.19
N GLN A 405 26.36 -15.97 0.93
CA GLN A 405 25.15 -15.42 0.29
C GLN A 405 23.88 -15.88 0.99
N ILE A 406 23.75 -17.19 1.34
CA ILE A 406 22.60 -17.71 2.09
C ILE A 406 22.53 -17.06 3.48
N THR A 407 23.67 -16.93 4.19
CA THR A 407 23.70 -16.27 5.49
C THR A 407 23.25 -14.80 5.37
N MET A 408 23.68 -14.11 4.32
CA MET A 408 23.25 -12.74 4.04
C MET A 408 21.73 -12.66 3.82
N LEU A 409 21.12 -13.62 3.11
CA LEU A 409 19.65 -13.65 2.95
C LEU A 409 18.94 -13.79 4.30
N LEU A 410 19.45 -14.64 5.19
CA LEU A 410 18.85 -14.81 6.53
C LEU A 410 18.98 -13.53 7.37
N VAL A 411 20.12 -12.84 7.28
CA VAL A 411 20.31 -11.54 7.92
C VAL A 411 19.33 -10.52 7.34
N LEU A 412 19.23 -10.40 6.01
CA LEU A 412 18.28 -9.51 5.35
C LEU A 412 16.83 -9.81 5.75
N MET A 413 16.46 -11.08 5.84
CA MET A 413 15.12 -11.49 6.25
C MET A 413 14.80 -11.02 7.68
N LEU A 414 15.74 -11.19 8.61
CA LEU A 414 15.53 -10.80 10.01
C LEU A 414 15.53 -9.27 10.17
N THR A 415 16.53 -8.59 9.62
CA THR A 415 16.72 -7.15 9.77
C THR A 415 15.63 -6.34 9.09
N SER A 416 15.09 -6.85 7.98
CA SER A 416 14.01 -6.16 7.23
C SER A 416 12.70 -6.00 8.00
N LYS A 417 12.46 -6.83 9.02
CA LYS A 417 11.19 -6.80 9.78
C LYS A 417 11.11 -5.65 10.80
N GLY A 418 12.23 -4.98 11.09
CA GLY A 418 12.30 -3.92 12.10
C GLY A 418 12.27 -2.49 11.56
N ILE A 419 12.21 -2.26 10.23
CA ILE A 419 12.41 -0.93 9.66
C ILE A 419 11.23 -0.52 8.75
N ALA A 420 10.04 -1.02 9.01
CA ALA A 420 8.85 -0.59 8.30
C ALA A 420 8.51 0.89 8.63
N GLY A 421 8.20 1.68 7.60
CA GLY A 421 7.78 3.08 7.76
C GLY A 421 8.89 4.14 7.69
N VAL A 422 10.17 3.74 7.63
CA VAL A 422 11.28 4.70 7.45
C VAL A 422 11.53 4.93 5.96
N PRO A 423 11.57 6.18 5.49
CA PRO A 423 11.95 6.47 4.10
C PRO A 423 13.33 5.87 3.79
N ARG A 424 13.43 5.15 2.66
CA ARG A 424 14.68 4.49 2.25
C ARG A 424 15.22 3.43 3.24
N ALA A 425 14.35 2.86 4.08
CA ALA A 425 14.72 1.83 5.04
C ALA A 425 15.51 0.67 4.42
N SER A 426 15.17 0.26 3.19
CA SER A 426 15.91 -0.79 2.49
C SER A 426 17.37 -0.44 2.25
N LEU A 427 17.71 0.83 2.01
CA LEU A 427 19.10 1.25 1.82
C LEU A 427 19.90 1.13 3.13
N VAL A 428 19.30 1.48 4.25
CA VAL A 428 19.93 1.32 5.58
C VAL A 428 20.24 -0.15 5.86
N ILE A 429 19.29 -1.04 5.56
CA ILE A 429 19.48 -2.51 5.71
C ILE A 429 20.60 -3.01 4.79
N ILE A 430 20.59 -2.57 3.52
CA ILE A 430 21.64 -2.94 2.56
C ILE A 430 23.02 -2.55 3.11
N VAL A 431 23.17 -1.30 3.58
CA VAL A 431 24.44 -0.81 4.14
C VAL A 431 24.87 -1.63 5.35
N ALA A 432 23.98 -1.83 6.32
CA ALA A 432 24.26 -2.62 7.50
C ALA A 432 24.68 -4.06 7.13
N THR A 433 23.97 -4.67 6.19
CA THR A 433 24.27 -6.01 5.72
C THR A 433 25.60 -6.05 4.96
N CYS A 434 25.85 -5.13 4.04
CA CYS A 434 27.12 -5.04 3.32
C CYS A 434 28.31 -4.97 4.30
N SER A 435 28.22 -4.13 5.33
CA SER A 435 29.26 -4.00 6.36
C SER A 435 29.53 -5.32 7.10
N MET A 436 28.50 -6.13 7.37
CA MET A 436 28.65 -7.42 8.05
C MET A 436 29.37 -8.47 7.20
N PHE A 437 29.33 -8.35 5.87
CA PHE A 437 29.93 -9.30 4.94
C PHE A 437 31.20 -8.76 4.26
N GLY A 438 31.80 -7.67 4.80
CA GLY A 438 33.03 -7.09 4.27
C GLY A 438 32.86 -6.41 2.91
N ILE A 439 31.63 -6.12 2.51
CA ILE A 439 31.32 -5.32 1.31
C ILE A 439 31.39 -3.86 1.71
N PRO A 440 32.14 -2.99 0.98
CA PRO A 440 32.24 -1.58 1.30
C PRO A 440 30.86 -0.92 1.39
N PRO A 441 30.47 -0.41 2.56
CA PRO A 441 29.14 0.18 2.75
C PRO A 441 28.94 1.45 1.92
N GLU A 442 30.04 2.11 1.52
CA GLU A 442 30.05 3.27 0.62
C GLU A 442 29.49 2.92 -0.77
N GLY A 443 29.50 1.65 -1.15
CA GLY A 443 28.91 1.15 -2.40
C GLY A 443 27.42 1.45 -2.54
N ILE A 444 26.73 1.80 -1.45
CA ILE A 444 25.35 2.28 -1.52
C ILE A 444 25.21 3.56 -2.38
N ALA A 445 26.27 4.39 -2.44
CA ALA A 445 26.28 5.57 -3.29
C ALA A 445 26.07 5.26 -4.77
N LEU A 446 26.45 4.05 -5.22
CA LEU A 446 26.23 3.59 -6.58
C LEU A 446 24.74 3.35 -6.91
N ILE A 447 23.91 3.06 -5.91
CA ILE A 447 22.50 2.75 -6.10
C ILE A 447 21.61 3.97 -5.87
N LEU A 448 22.06 4.93 -5.04
CA LEU A 448 21.31 6.14 -4.71
C LEU A 448 20.68 6.85 -5.91
N PRO A 449 21.38 7.02 -7.04
CA PRO A 449 20.82 7.72 -8.19
C PRO A 449 19.60 7.04 -8.81
N ILE A 450 19.51 5.72 -8.73
CA ILE A 450 18.41 4.92 -9.31
C ILE A 450 17.44 4.36 -8.30
N ASP A 451 17.71 4.55 -7.00
CA ASP A 451 16.88 4.03 -5.91
C ASP A 451 15.39 4.37 -6.08
N HIS A 452 15.10 5.59 -6.53
CA HIS A 452 13.73 6.02 -6.75
C HIS A 452 13.00 5.15 -7.80
N PHE A 453 13.67 4.79 -8.90
CA PHE A 453 13.07 3.94 -9.94
C PHE A 453 12.89 2.50 -9.46
N CYS A 454 13.86 2.00 -8.70
CA CYS A 454 13.73 0.68 -8.06
C CYS A 454 12.60 0.66 -7.04
N ASP A 455 12.44 1.75 -6.29
CA ASP A 455 11.38 1.90 -5.30
C ASP A 455 9.98 1.93 -5.91
N MET A 456 9.81 2.47 -7.12
CA MET A 456 8.56 2.38 -7.87
C MET A 456 8.11 0.92 -8.05
N GLY A 457 8.99 0.08 -8.58
CA GLY A 457 8.71 -1.35 -8.82
C GLY A 457 8.55 -2.14 -7.53
N ARG A 458 9.40 -1.88 -6.54
CA ARG A 458 9.39 -2.48 -5.21
C ARG A 458 8.07 -2.22 -4.48
N SER A 459 7.63 -0.95 -4.41
CA SER A 459 6.41 -0.55 -3.72
C SER A 459 5.16 -1.17 -4.35
N MET A 460 5.09 -1.20 -5.68
CA MET A 460 4.01 -1.85 -6.40
C MET A 460 3.96 -3.36 -6.11
N THR A 461 5.12 -4.03 -6.05
CA THR A 461 5.22 -5.47 -5.76
C THR A 461 4.79 -5.78 -4.33
N ASN A 462 5.15 -4.94 -3.35
CA ASN A 462 4.69 -5.09 -1.96
C ASN A 462 3.17 -5.02 -1.86
N VAL A 463 2.51 -4.13 -2.61
CA VAL A 463 1.04 -4.04 -2.64
C VAL A 463 0.40 -5.30 -3.21
N LEU A 464 0.96 -5.85 -4.30
CA LEU A 464 0.49 -7.11 -4.88
C LEU A 464 0.61 -8.26 -3.87
N GLY A 465 1.79 -8.41 -3.24
CA GLY A 465 2.03 -9.45 -2.24
C GLY A 465 1.06 -9.39 -1.08
N ASN A 466 0.82 -8.17 -0.54
CA ASN A 466 -0.12 -7.96 0.56
C ASN A 466 -1.58 -8.24 0.16
N ALA A 467 -1.98 -7.88 -1.05
CA ALA A 467 -3.31 -8.20 -1.57
C ALA A 467 -3.52 -9.71 -1.70
N LEU A 468 -2.53 -10.42 -2.24
CA LEU A 468 -2.55 -11.87 -2.38
C LEU A 468 -2.57 -12.58 -1.03
N ALA A 469 -1.71 -12.16 -0.09
CA ALA A 469 -1.66 -12.70 1.27
C ALA A 469 -3.02 -12.59 1.97
N THR A 470 -3.61 -11.40 1.95
CA THR A 470 -4.91 -11.13 2.58
C THR A 470 -6.02 -11.97 1.95
N SER A 471 -6.04 -12.06 0.62
CA SER A 471 -7.04 -12.84 -0.12
C SER A 471 -6.87 -14.35 0.10
N ALA A 472 -5.62 -14.85 0.14
CA ALA A 472 -5.32 -16.25 0.39
C ALA A 472 -5.75 -16.67 1.80
N VAL A 473 -5.39 -15.89 2.82
CA VAL A 473 -5.79 -16.19 4.20
C VAL A 473 -7.29 -16.08 4.38
N SER A 474 -7.96 -15.08 3.75
CA SER A 474 -9.42 -14.99 3.75
C SER A 474 -10.07 -16.25 3.19
N LYS A 475 -9.52 -16.81 2.10
CA LYS A 475 -10.00 -18.07 1.53
C LYS A 475 -9.75 -19.27 2.44
N TRP A 476 -8.56 -19.38 3.05
CA TRP A 476 -8.21 -20.46 3.98
C TRP A 476 -9.03 -20.45 5.28
N GLU A 477 -9.56 -19.31 5.66
CA GLU A 477 -10.48 -19.14 6.80
C GLU A 477 -11.95 -19.31 6.42
N GLY A 478 -12.28 -19.53 5.13
CA GLY A 478 -13.66 -19.56 4.66
C GLY A 478 -14.37 -18.21 4.79
N GLN A 479 -13.62 -17.13 4.86
CA GLN A 479 -14.10 -15.75 5.04
C GLN A 479 -13.95 -14.92 3.74
N LEU A 480 -13.94 -15.60 2.60
CA LEU A 480 -13.94 -14.98 1.28
C LEU A 480 -15.30 -15.23 0.62
N ASP A 481 -16.16 -14.22 0.55
CA ASP A 481 -17.48 -14.31 -0.05
C ASP A 481 -17.42 -14.54 -1.56
N ASN A 482 -18.24 -15.47 -2.06
CA ASN A 482 -18.27 -15.82 -3.49
C ASN A 482 -18.95 -14.75 -4.37
N HIS A 483 -19.66 -13.80 -3.78
CA HIS A 483 -20.48 -12.82 -4.51
C HIS A 483 -19.99 -11.37 -4.41
N GLY A 484 -18.72 -11.13 -4.03
CA GLY A 484 -18.19 -9.79 -3.84
C GLY A 484 -19.08 -9.00 -2.88
N GLY A 485 -18.58 -8.63 -1.69
CA GLY A 485 -19.42 -8.00 -0.68
C GLY A 485 -20.25 -6.86 -1.25
N GLU A 486 -21.56 -7.01 -1.19
CA GLU A 486 -22.51 -5.90 -1.37
C GLU A 486 -22.36 -5.00 -0.14
N LEU A 487 -21.44 -3.98 -0.23
CA LEU A 487 -21.39 -2.88 0.72
C LEU A 487 -22.37 -1.80 0.31
#